data_4411693a64cd36565d4968acda149b32
#
_entry.id   4411693a64cd36565d4968acda149b32
#
_cell.length_a   1.000
_cell.length_b   1.000
_cell.length_c   1.000
_cell.angle_alpha   90.00
_cell.angle_beta   90.00
_cell.angle_gamma   90.00
#
_symmetry.space_group_name_H-M   'P 1'
#
loop_
_entity.id
_entity.type
_entity.pdbx_description
1 polymer ?
#
loop_
_entity_poly.entity_id
_entity_poly.type
_entity_poly.pdbx_seq_one_letter_code
_entity_poly.pdbx_strand_id
1 'polypeptide(L)'
;EVLLDKKGAAAGLRVVDLDWSAGKPGRIAGSEHEVPAQLVLIACGFTGPEHGVFDAVGVPVATAGRPLPVMAAEGSHLAARVGGVAVDAAPVYVAGDARNGSSLVVNAMADALACAAEVADALEL
;
A
#
# COMPACT_ATOMS: atom_id res chain seq x y z
N GLU A 1 22.09 -3.27 -3.78
CA GLU A 1 22.31 -4.47 -4.62
C GLU A 1 22.69 -5.64 -3.71
N VAL A 2 22.16 -6.86 -3.98
CA VAL A 2 22.62 -8.08 -3.32
C VAL A 2 23.83 -8.60 -4.09
N LEU A 3 24.90 -8.86 -3.38
CA LEU A 3 26.11 -9.47 -3.91
C LEU A 3 26.04 -10.99 -3.74
N LEU A 4 26.40 -11.72 -4.78
CA LEU A 4 26.37 -13.17 -4.78
C LEU A 4 27.79 -13.75 -4.83
N ASP A 5 27.97 -14.90 -4.21
CA ASP A 5 29.20 -15.68 -4.33
C ASP A 5 29.25 -16.46 -5.68
N LYS A 6 30.32 -17.23 -5.90
CA LYS A 6 30.50 -18.04 -7.11
C LYS A 6 29.46 -19.18 -7.26
N LYS A 7 28.71 -19.49 -6.20
CA LYS A 7 27.66 -20.52 -6.17
C LYS A 7 26.27 -19.92 -6.29
N GLY A 8 26.14 -18.58 -6.39
CA GLY A 8 24.87 -17.87 -6.45
C GLY A 8 24.19 -17.64 -5.08
N ALA A 9 24.89 -17.89 -3.97
CA ALA A 9 24.39 -17.60 -2.64
C ALA A 9 24.71 -16.15 -2.24
N ALA A 10 23.91 -15.57 -1.33
CA ALA A 10 24.16 -14.23 -0.82
C ALA A 10 25.52 -14.15 -0.11
N ALA A 11 26.33 -13.18 -0.47
CA ALA A 11 27.65 -12.91 0.07
C ALA A 11 27.75 -11.53 0.72
N GLY A 12 26.88 -10.60 0.35
CA GLY A 12 26.88 -9.25 0.89
C GLY A 12 25.80 -8.35 0.28
N LEU A 13 25.82 -7.11 0.74
CA LEU A 13 25.02 -6.02 0.20
C LEU A 13 25.96 -4.88 -0.21
N ARG A 14 25.75 -4.31 -1.40
CA ARG A 14 26.29 -2.99 -1.74
C ARG A 14 25.25 -1.96 -1.33
N VAL A 15 25.61 -1.09 -0.39
CA VAL A 15 24.76 -0.04 0.18
C VAL A 15 25.32 1.34 -0.14
N VAL A 16 24.52 2.38 0.06
CA VAL A 16 24.87 3.77 -0.15
C VAL A 16 24.26 4.58 1.00
N ASP A 17 24.97 5.59 1.47
CA ASP A 17 24.45 6.48 2.49
C ASP A 17 23.42 7.44 1.89
N LEU A 18 22.43 7.84 2.70
CA LEU A 18 21.34 8.72 2.29
C LEU A 18 21.38 10.03 3.08
N ASP A 19 21.23 11.13 2.36
CA ASP A 19 20.96 12.45 2.92
C ASP A 19 19.45 12.70 2.97
N TRP A 20 18.92 13.01 4.15
CA TRP A 20 17.51 13.31 4.43
C TRP A 20 17.25 14.82 4.63
N SER A 21 18.24 15.69 4.46
CA SER A 21 18.14 17.12 4.74
C SER A 21 17.04 17.83 3.93
N ALA A 22 16.72 17.31 2.74
CA ALA A 22 15.67 17.83 1.86
C ALA A 22 14.26 17.22 2.09
N GLY A 23 14.05 16.51 3.20
CA GLY A 23 12.77 15.84 3.53
C GLY A 23 12.45 14.58 2.70
N LYS A 24 13.35 14.20 1.79
CA LYS A 24 13.31 12.95 1.02
C LYS A 24 14.72 12.39 0.89
N PRO A 25 14.87 11.05 0.79
CA PRO A 25 16.19 10.44 0.70
C PRO A 25 16.89 10.80 -0.62
N GLY A 26 18.08 11.39 -0.51
CA GLY A 26 19.03 11.61 -1.60
C GLY A 26 20.24 10.71 -1.43
N ARG A 27 20.75 10.10 -2.51
CA ARG A 27 21.99 9.30 -2.44
C ARG A 27 23.19 10.22 -2.28
N ILE A 28 24.10 9.89 -1.36
CA ILE A 28 25.38 10.56 -1.22
C ILE A 28 26.36 9.92 -2.21
N ALA A 29 26.79 10.66 -3.21
CA ALA A 29 27.71 10.15 -4.22
C ALA A 29 29.06 9.77 -3.60
N GLY A 30 29.59 8.58 -3.95
CA GLY A 30 30.86 8.07 -3.46
C GLY A 30 30.82 7.46 -2.06
N SER A 31 29.63 7.29 -1.48
CA SER A 31 29.44 6.61 -0.18
C SER A 31 29.15 5.11 -0.31
N GLU A 32 29.19 4.57 -1.52
CA GLU A 32 28.94 3.17 -1.76
C GLU A 32 29.97 2.30 -1.06
N HIS A 33 29.49 1.33 -0.28
CA HIS A 33 30.32 0.35 0.39
C HIS A 33 29.65 -1.02 0.47
N GLU A 34 30.42 -2.05 0.77
CA GLU A 34 29.92 -3.41 0.85
C GLU A 34 29.82 -3.88 2.31
N VAL A 35 28.69 -4.46 2.64
CA VAL A 35 28.41 -5.06 3.95
C VAL A 35 28.30 -6.57 3.76
N PRO A 36 29.17 -7.39 4.39
CA PRO A 36 29.09 -8.86 4.32
C PRO A 36 27.76 -9.36 4.90
N ALA A 37 27.07 -10.24 4.17
CA ALA A 37 25.83 -10.85 4.62
C ALA A 37 25.62 -12.20 3.95
N GLN A 38 25.36 -13.24 4.72
CA GLN A 38 25.04 -14.59 4.24
C GLN A 38 23.54 -14.82 4.11
N LEU A 39 22.73 -13.95 4.72
CA LEU A 39 21.27 -13.95 4.64
C LEU A 39 20.77 -12.51 4.54
N VAL A 40 19.88 -12.25 3.60
CA VAL A 40 19.20 -10.97 3.42
C VAL A 40 17.70 -11.17 3.55
N LEU A 41 17.08 -10.52 4.54
CA LEU A 41 15.64 -10.55 4.75
C LEU A 41 15.04 -9.22 4.27
N ILE A 42 14.13 -9.30 3.30
CA ILE A 42 13.42 -8.12 2.79
C ILE A 42 12.20 -7.86 3.67
N ALA A 43 12.16 -6.71 4.33
CA ALA A 43 11.07 -6.26 5.19
C ALA A 43 10.65 -4.83 4.82
N CYS A 44 10.48 -4.55 3.52
CA CYS A 44 10.23 -3.22 2.98
C CYS A 44 8.73 -2.82 2.95
N GLY A 45 7.87 -3.53 3.68
CA GLY A 45 6.43 -3.29 3.71
C GLY A 45 5.69 -4.01 2.57
N PHE A 46 4.56 -3.45 2.18
CA PHE A 46 3.64 -4.06 1.22
C PHE A 46 3.46 -3.17 -0.01
N THR A 47 3.17 -3.78 -1.14
CA THR A 47 2.90 -3.06 -2.41
C THR A 47 1.49 -2.51 -2.46
N GLY A 48 0.53 -3.20 -1.84
CA GLY A 48 -0.89 -2.82 -1.79
C GLY A 48 -1.80 -4.04 -1.56
N PRO A 49 -3.11 -3.85 -1.58
CA PRO A 49 -4.08 -4.94 -1.51
C PRO A 49 -4.11 -5.76 -2.81
N GLU A 50 -4.64 -6.97 -2.73
CA GLU A 50 -4.88 -7.79 -3.92
C GLU A 50 -6.00 -7.20 -4.79
N HIS A 51 -5.71 -6.94 -6.07
CA HIS A 51 -6.62 -6.26 -6.99
C HIS A 51 -7.84 -7.10 -7.37
N GLY A 52 -7.72 -8.43 -7.40
CA GLY A 52 -8.79 -9.31 -7.84
C GLY A 52 -10.11 -9.14 -7.09
N VAL A 53 -10.07 -8.76 -5.81
CA VAL A 53 -11.27 -8.46 -5.01
C VAL A 53 -11.95 -7.19 -5.52
N PHE A 54 -11.20 -6.14 -5.81
CA PHE A 54 -11.71 -4.87 -6.32
C PHE A 54 -12.27 -5.00 -7.74
N ASP A 55 -11.57 -5.74 -8.60
CA ASP A 55 -12.02 -6.04 -9.95
C ASP A 55 -13.37 -6.77 -9.94
N ALA A 56 -13.53 -7.77 -9.06
CA ALA A 56 -14.76 -8.54 -8.94
C ALA A 56 -15.99 -7.70 -8.53
N VAL A 57 -15.77 -6.60 -7.78
CA VAL A 57 -16.85 -5.70 -7.33
C VAL A 57 -16.88 -4.37 -8.10
N GLY A 58 -16.08 -4.23 -9.15
CA GLY A 58 -16.05 -3.05 -10.02
C GLY A 58 -15.53 -1.78 -9.33
N VAL A 59 -14.59 -1.92 -8.39
CA VAL A 59 -13.92 -0.80 -7.73
C VAL A 59 -12.58 -0.53 -8.45
N PRO A 60 -12.36 0.66 -9.01
CA PRO A 60 -11.10 0.98 -9.66
C PRO A 60 -9.98 1.12 -8.64
N VAL A 61 -8.77 0.74 -9.05
CA VAL A 61 -7.54 0.91 -8.28
C VAL A 61 -6.68 2.00 -8.93
N ALA A 62 -6.07 2.85 -8.11
CA ALA A 62 -5.23 3.93 -8.60
C ALA A 62 -4.03 3.38 -9.41
N THR A 63 -3.75 4.00 -10.56
CA THR A 63 -2.65 3.61 -11.45
C THR A 63 -1.36 4.40 -11.19
N ALA A 64 -1.44 5.46 -10.37
CA ALA A 64 -0.30 6.28 -9.97
C ALA A 64 -0.11 6.23 -8.46
N GLY A 65 1.12 6.12 -8.02
CA GLY A 65 1.47 6.00 -6.61
C GLY A 65 1.21 4.60 -6.04
N ARG A 66 0.66 4.54 -4.84
CA ARG A 66 0.23 3.26 -4.24
C ARG A 66 -1.04 2.75 -4.94
N PRO A 67 -1.11 1.46 -5.28
CA PRO A 67 -2.29 0.87 -5.92
C PRO A 67 -3.42 0.63 -4.91
N LEU A 68 -4.05 1.71 -4.45
CA LEU A 68 -5.16 1.69 -3.51
C LEU A 68 -6.50 1.89 -4.24
N PRO A 69 -7.62 1.39 -3.69
CA PRO A 69 -8.93 1.59 -4.28
C PRO A 69 -9.28 3.10 -4.35
N VAL A 70 -9.97 3.48 -5.42
CA VAL A 70 -10.44 4.85 -5.59
C VAL A 70 -11.75 5.03 -4.84
N MET A 71 -11.81 6.06 -3.98
CA MET A 71 -13.02 6.40 -3.23
C MET A 71 -13.93 7.33 -4.03
N ALA A 72 -15.22 7.30 -3.76
CA ALA A 72 -16.22 8.13 -4.41
C ALA A 72 -16.01 9.62 -4.12
N ALA A 73 -15.53 9.95 -2.92
CA ALA A 73 -15.15 11.29 -2.49
C ALA A 73 -13.95 11.26 -1.54
N GLU A 74 -13.26 12.37 -1.39
CA GLU A 74 -12.19 12.52 -0.41
C GLU A 74 -12.73 12.32 1.00
N GLY A 75 -12.04 11.50 1.79
CA GLY A 75 -12.42 11.17 3.16
C GLY A 75 -13.51 10.09 3.30
N SER A 76 -14.28 9.78 2.25
CA SER A 76 -15.31 8.73 2.29
C SER A 76 -14.71 7.32 2.31
N HIS A 77 -15.45 6.37 2.85
CA HIS A 77 -15.19 4.92 2.77
C HIS A 77 -15.96 4.27 1.61
N LEU A 78 -16.92 4.99 1.03
CA LEU A 78 -17.64 4.53 -0.17
C LEU A 78 -16.66 4.51 -1.37
N ALA A 79 -16.52 3.36 -2.01
CA ALA A 79 -15.67 3.20 -3.17
C ALA A 79 -16.32 3.78 -4.44
N ALA A 80 -15.51 4.37 -5.31
CA ALA A 80 -15.93 4.69 -6.67
C ALA A 80 -16.26 3.41 -7.45
N ARG A 81 -17.06 3.53 -8.52
CA ARG A 81 -17.45 2.40 -9.37
C ARG A 81 -17.02 2.65 -10.79
N VAL A 82 -16.55 1.61 -11.46
CA VAL A 82 -16.30 1.68 -12.91
C VAL A 82 -17.63 1.70 -13.65
N GLY A 83 -17.77 2.58 -14.63
CA GLY A 83 -18.97 2.65 -15.46
C GLY A 83 -19.21 1.31 -16.17
N GLY A 84 -20.47 0.82 -16.13
CA GLY A 84 -20.87 -0.46 -16.71
C GLY A 84 -21.18 -1.57 -15.72
N VAL A 85 -20.83 -1.42 -14.45
CA VAL A 85 -21.36 -2.27 -13.37
C VAL A 85 -22.82 -1.86 -13.13
N ALA A 86 -23.73 -2.84 -12.98
CA ALA A 86 -25.16 -2.60 -12.86
C ALA A 86 -25.47 -1.50 -11.82
N VAL A 87 -26.34 -0.55 -12.20
CA VAL A 87 -26.71 0.60 -11.36
C VAL A 87 -27.31 0.16 -10.02
N ASP A 88 -27.88 -1.05 -9.99
CA ASP A 88 -28.52 -1.67 -8.81
C ASP A 88 -27.53 -2.47 -7.92
N ALA A 89 -26.24 -2.46 -8.23
CA ALA A 89 -25.26 -3.14 -7.39
C ALA A 89 -25.11 -2.42 -6.04
N ALA A 90 -25.13 -3.20 -4.95
CA ALA A 90 -24.98 -2.69 -3.61
C ALA A 90 -23.73 -1.80 -3.45
N PRO A 91 -23.77 -0.74 -2.63
CA PRO A 91 -22.59 0.10 -2.36
C PRO A 91 -21.46 -0.74 -1.78
N VAL A 92 -20.23 -0.42 -2.15
CA VAL A 92 -19.02 -1.07 -1.64
C VAL A 92 -18.27 -0.08 -0.78
N TYR A 93 -18.06 -0.43 0.48
CA TYR A 93 -17.24 0.34 1.41
C TYR A 93 -15.90 -0.36 1.61
N VAL A 94 -14.85 0.42 1.75
CA VAL A 94 -13.49 -0.07 1.95
C VAL A 94 -12.90 0.59 3.20
N ALA A 95 -12.27 -0.19 4.06
CA ALA A 95 -11.69 0.29 5.31
C ALA A 95 -10.32 -0.32 5.61
N GLY A 96 -9.63 0.27 6.56
CA GLY A 96 -8.36 -0.21 7.10
C GLY A 96 -7.24 -0.24 6.06
N ASP A 97 -6.42 -1.28 6.13
CA ASP A 97 -5.26 -1.45 5.26
C ASP A 97 -5.63 -1.55 3.77
N ALA A 98 -6.80 -2.07 3.47
CA ALA A 98 -7.29 -2.15 2.09
C ALA A 98 -7.53 -0.75 1.49
N ARG A 99 -8.00 0.21 2.29
CA ARG A 99 -8.25 1.60 1.88
C ARG A 99 -7.01 2.48 1.92
N ASN A 100 -6.25 2.40 3.01
CA ASN A 100 -5.17 3.35 3.32
C ASN A 100 -3.77 2.79 3.06
N GLY A 101 -3.66 1.51 2.73
CA GLY A 101 -2.39 0.75 2.71
C GLY A 101 -2.00 0.28 4.10
N SER A 102 -1.16 -0.75 4.14
CA SER A 102 -0.75 -1.41 5.39
C SER A 102 -0.10 -0.43 6.37
N SER A 103 -0.58 -0.45 7.60
CA SER A 103 -0.13 0.41 8.70
C SER A 103 -0.25 -0.31 10.05
N LEU A 104 -0.34 0.44 11.14
CA LEU A 104 -0.57 -0.14 12.48
C LEU A 104 -2.02 -0.61 12.62
N VAL A 105 -2.22 -1.71 13.34
CA VAL A 105 -3.56 -2.28 13.62
C VAL A 105 -4.52 -1.23 14.22
N VAL A 106 -4.03 -0.37 15.11
CA VAL A 106 -4.85 0.70 15.71
C VAL A 106 -5.40 1.67 14.66
N ASN A 107 -4.64 1.98 13.60
CA ASN A 107 -5.10 2.83 12.51
C ASN A 107 -6.19 2.13 11.68
N ALA A 108 -5.98 0.86 11.37
CA ALA A 108 -6.96 0.05 10.65
C ALA A 108 -8.27 -0.08 11.43
N MET A 109 -8.21 -0.26 12.75
CA MET A 109 -9.39 -0.30 13.62
C MET A 109 -10.13 1.04 13.69
N ALA A 110 -9.40 2.15 13.82
CA ALA A 110 -10.01 3.49 13.84
C ALA A 110 -10.72 3.80 12.52
N ASP A 111 -10.08 3.48 11.40
CA ASP A 111 -10.68 3.65 10.07
C ASP A 111 -11.91 2.76 9.86
N ALA A 112 -11.88 1.50 10.35
CA ALA A 112 -13.03 0.60 10.29
C ALA A 112 -14.22 1.09 11.12
N LEU A 113 -13.98 1.68 12.28
CA LEU A 113 -15.05 2.28 13.10
C LEU A 113 -15.67 3.50 12.40
N ALA A 114 -14.87 4.34 11.75
CA ALA A 114 -15.37 5.46 10.96
C ALA A 114 -16.20 4.98 9.75
N CYS A 115 -15.72 3.92 9.08
CA CYS A 115 -16.47 3.27 8.01
C CYS A 115 -17.83 2.73 8.49
N ALA A 116 -17.87 2.07 9.65
CA ALA A 116 -19.10 1.54 10.22
C ALA A 116 -20.13 2.65 10.51
N ALA A 117 -19.67 3.82 10.99
CA ALA A 117 -20.54 4.98 11.20
C ALA A 117 -21.10 5.50 9.87
N GLU A 118 -20.26 5.64 8.82
CA GLU A 118 -20.71 6.07 7.49
C GLU A 118 -21.73 5.08 6.88
N VAL A 119 -21.57 3.78 7.10
CA VAL A 119 -22.52 2.76 6.67
C VAL A 119 -23.83 2.87 7.43
N ALA A 120 -23.78 3.05 8.76
CA ALA A 120 -24.98 3.21 9.61
C ALA A 120 -25.79 4.43 9.17
N ASP A 121 -25.12 5.57 8.94
CA ASP A 121 -25.77 6.79 8.44
C ASP A 121 -26.43 6.58 7.07
N ALA A 122 -25.77 5.85 6.17
CA ALA A 122 -26.30 5.53 4.84
C ALA A 122 -27.51 4.58 4.87
N LEU A 123 -27.64 3.79 5.93
CA LEU A 123 -28.76 2.86 6.17
C LEU A 123 -29.84 3.43 7.08
N GLU A 124 -29.69 4.68 7.53
CA GLU A 124 -30.61 5.34 8.47
C GLU A 124 -30.79 4.58 9.78
N LEU A 125 -29.70 3.99 10.32
CA LEU A 125 -29.66 3.18 11.54
C LEU A 125 -29.26 4.02 12.78
#